data_b29ee99515db967d5b80347c0f66aa77
#
_entry.id   b29ee99515db967d5b80347c0f66aa77
#
_cell.length_a   1.000
_cell.length_b   1.000
_cell.length_c   1.000
_cell.angle_alpha   90.00
_cell.angle_beta   90.00
_cell.angle_gamma   90.00
#
_symmetry.space_group_name_H-M   'P 1'
#
loop_
_entity.id
_entity.type
_entity.pdbx_description
1 polymer ?
#
loop_
_entity_poly.entity_id
_entity_poly.type
_entity_poly.pdbx_seq_one_letter_code
_entity_poly.pdbx_strand_id
1 'polypeptide(L)'
;MDLASAQVIGAGIAAIGIGVAASGVGNVFASFLEGALRNPSAADGQQGRLFIGFAAAELLGLIAFAVSMMILYAPPEAAPVEVAAAAVEAPAVDTPVAEEAPAVAE
;
A
#
# COMPACT_ATOMS: atom_id res chain seq x y z
N MET A 1 17.71 -7.36 -20.80
CA MET A 1 16.37 -6.75 -20.92
C MET A 1 16.60 -5.29 -21.28
N ASP A 2 15.98 -4.82 -22.34
CA ASP A 2 16.06 -3.40 -22.71
C ASP A 2 15.16 -2.55 -21.78
N LEU A 3 15.43 -1.26 -21.71
CA LEU A 3 14.73 -0.34 -20.81
C LEU A 3 13.22 -0.33 -21.07
N ALA A 4 12.80 -0.35 -22.33
CA ALA A 4 11.39 -0.35 -22.68
C ALA A 4 10.65 -1.57 -22.13
N SER A 5 11.23 -2.75 -22.24
CA SER A 5 10.67 -3.98 -21.66
C SER A 5 10.60 -3.90 -20.13
N ALA A 6 11.62 -3.34 -19.48
CA ALA A 6 11.62 -3.16 -18.04
C ALA A 6 10.52 -2.18 -17.58
N GLN A 7 10.31 -1.09 -18.32
CA GLN A 7 9.24 -0.12 -18.04
C GLN A 7 7.84 -0.74 -18.16
N VAL A 8 7.58 -1.50 -19.21
CA VAL A 8 6.29 -2.19 -19.40
C VAL A 8 6.01 -3.16 -18.26
N ILE A 9 7.01 -3.97 -17.87
CA ILE A 9 6.87 -4.91 -16.75
C ILE A 9 6.67 -4.15 -15.43
N GLY A 10 7.49 -3.13 -15.17
CA GLY A 10 7.38 -2.32 -13.95
C GLY A 10 6.03 -1.61 -13.84
N ALA A 11 5.54 -1.02 -14.93
CA ALA A 11 4.21 -0.41 -14.97
C ALA A 11 3.10 -1.43 -14.75
N GLY A 12 3.22 -2.63 -15.32
CA GLY A 12 2.27 -3.72 -15.10
C GLY A 12 2.22 -4.18 -13.64
N ILE A 13 3.37 -4.29 -12.98
CA ILE A 13 3.45 -4.62 -11.54
C ILE A 13 2.84 -3.50 -10.70
N ALA A 14 3.14 -2.23 -11.00
CA ALA A 14 2.54 -1.10 -10.30
C ALA A 14 1.01 -1.06 -10.46
N ALA A 15 0.49 -1.45 -11.62
CA ALA A 15 -0.95 -1.53 -11.89
C ALA A 15 -1.68 -2.57 -11.03
N ILE A 16 -1.01 -3.58 -10.48
CA ILE A 16 -1.59 -4.55 -9.53
C ILE A 16 -2.13 -3.80 -8.30
N GLY A 17 -1.48 -2.71 -7.87
CA GLY A 17 -1.95 -1.86 -6.79
C GLY A 17 -3.37 -1.33 -6.98
N ILE A 18 -3.82 -1.11 -8.22
CA ILE A 18 -5.19 -0.71 -8.55
C ILE A 18 -6.18 -1.81 -8.16
N GLY A 19 -5.86 -3.07 -8.47
CA GLY A 19 -6.69 -4.22 -8.11
C GLY A 19 -6.78 -4.43 -6.59
N VAL A 20 -5.69 -4.19 -5.87
CA VAL A 20 -5.68 -4.23 -4.39
C VAL A 20 -6.56 -3.14 -3.81
N ALA A 21 -6.51 -1.92 -4.34
CA ALA A 21 -7.39 -0.82 -3.93
C ALA A 21 -8.86 -1.16 -4.18
N ALA A 22 -9.19 -1.75 -5.34
CA ALA A 22 -10.55 -2.20 -5.65
C ALA A 22 -11.07 -3.24 -4.64
N SER A 23 -10.22 -4.17 -4.20
CA SER A 23 -10.56 -5.12 -3.13
C SER A 23 -10.83 -4.38 -1.81
N GLY A 24 -10.06 -3.34 -1.49
CA GLY A 24 -10.29 -2.49 -0.32
C GLY A 24 -11.66 -1.83 -0.36
N VAL A 25 -12.05 -1.26 -1.50
CA VAL A 25 -13.39 -0.69 -1.72
C VAL A 25 -14.47 -1.74 -1.48
N GLY A 26 -14.31 -2.94 -2.07
CA GLY A 26 -15.25 -4.04 -1.87
C GLY A 26 -15.44 -4.39 -0.40
N ASN A 27 -14.37 -4.47 0.37
CA ASN A 27 -14.43 -4.75 1.80
C ASN A 27 -15.14 -3.65 2.60
N VAL A 28 -14.91 -2.37 2.27
CA VAL A 28 -15.59 -1.23 2.91
C VAL A 28 -17.10 -1.35 2.72
N PHE A 29 -17.55 -1.57 1.48
CA PHE A 29 -18.98 -1.71 1.18
C PHE A 29 -19.60 -2.96 1.77
N ALA A 30 -18.91 -4.10 1.71
CA ALA A 30 -19.40 -5.35 2.28
C ALA A 30 -19.63 -5.22 3.79
N SER A 31 -18.67 -4.67 4.52
CA SER A 31 -18.76 -4.46 5.97
C SER A 31 -19.87 -3.47 6.33
N PHE A 32 -20.03 -2.40 5.53
CA PHE A 32 -21.11 -1.43 5.74
C PHE A 32 -22.48 -2.06 5.52
N LEU A 33 -22.67 -2.81 4.44
CA LEU A 33 -23.94 -3.47 4.13
C LEU A 33 -24.32 -4.50 5.21
N GLU A 34 -23.35 -5.28 5.68
CA GLU A 34 -23.58 -6.22 6.76
C GLU A 34 -24.05 -5.50 8.04
N GLY A 35 -23.41 -4.40 8.40
CA GLY A 35 -23.83 -3.57 9.54
C GLY A 35 -25.19 -2.93 9.35
N ALA A 36 -25.49 -2.42 8.14
CA ALA A 36 -26.75 -1.78 7.79
C ALA A 36 -27.94 -2.77 7.84
N LEU A 37 -27.73 -4.01 7.43
CA LEU A 37 -28.75 -5.06 7.51
C LEU A 37 -29.06 -5.44 8.97
N ARG A 38 -28.08 -5.36 9.85
CA ARG A 38 -28.27 -5.64 11.28
C ARG A 38 -28.95 -4.49 12.03
N ASN A 39 -28.68 -3.25 11.63
CA ASN A 39 -29.26 -2.05 12.23
C ASN A 39 -29.60 -0.99 11.19
N PRO A 40 -30.72 -1.15 10.46
CA PRO A 40 -31.12 -0.22 9.39
C PRO A 40 -31.29 1.23 9.86
N SER A 41 -31.74 1.44 11.09
CA SER A 41 -31.98 2.80 11.62
C SER A 41 -30.71 3.61 11.83
N ALA A 42 -29.56 2.95 11.99
CA ALA A 42 -28.27 3.62 12.12
C ALA A 42 -27.55 3.81 10.78
N ALA A 43 -27.97 3.12 9.72
CA ALA A 43 -27.27 3.07 8.44
C ALA A 43 -27.16 4.47 7.80
N ASP A 44 -28.26 5.23 7.78
CA ASP A 44 -28.29 6.57 7.17
C ASP A 44 -27.28 7.53 7.82
N GLY A 45 -27.15 7.48 9.13
CA GLY A 45 -26.21 8.31 9.88
C GLY A 45 -24.73 7.94 9.65
N GLN A 46 -24.46 6.76 9.11
CA GLN A 46 -23.09 6.26 8.88
C GLN A 46 -22.64 6.39 7.42
N GLN A 47 -23.52 6.76 6.49
CA GLN A 47 -23.18 6.86 5.07
C GLN A 47 -22.01 7.82 4.80
N GLY A 48 -21.91 8.94 5.51
CA GLY A 48 -20.79 9.86 5.38
C GLY A 48 -19.44 9.21 5.68
N ARG A 49 -19.37 8.34 6.68
CA ARG A 49 -18.15 7.59 7.03
C ARG A 49 -17.83 6.52 5.99
N LEU A 50 -18.86 5.90 5.41
CA LEU A 50 -18.70 4.97 4.30
C LEU A 50 -18.00 5.66 3.11
N PHE A 51 -18.46 6.84 2.71
CA PHE A 51 -17.87 7.58 1.59
C PHE A 51 -16.44 8.03 1.88
N ILE A 52 -16.11 8.39 3.11
CA ILE A 52 -14.72 8.70 3.49
C ILE A 52 -13.84 7.46 3.34
N GLY A 53 -14.29 6.30 3.82
CA GLY A 53 -13.55 5.05 3.69
C GLY A 53 -13.39 4.62 2.24
N PHE A 54 -14.43 4.73 1.44
CA PHE A 54 -14.41 4.49 0.00
C PHE A 54 -13.40 5.41 -0.71
N ALA A 55 -13.49 6.72 -0.49
CA ALA A 55 -12.61 7.70 -1.12
C ALA A 55 -11.13 7.48 -0.74
N ALA A 56 -10.85 7.09 0.51
CA ALA A 56 -9.49 6.77 0.93
C ALA A 56 -8.93 5.53 0.21
N ALA A 57 -9.72 4.49 0.03
CA ALA A 57 -9.31 3.29 -0.69
C ALA A 57 -9.13 3.59 -2.19
N GLU A 58 -10.02 4.37 -2.80
CA GLU A 58 -9.94 4.76 -4.20
C GLU A 58 -8.72 5.63 -4.49
N LEU A 59 -8.38 6.56 -3.59
CA LEU A 59 -7.20 7.41 -3.71
C LEU A 59 -5.91 6.58 -3.86
N LEU A 60 -5.77 5.49 -3.11
CA LEU A 60 -4.62 4.60 -3.23
C LEU A 60 -4.55 3.93 -4.62
N GLY A 61 -5.69 3.57 -5.19
CA GLY A 61 -5.78 3.06 -6.56
C GLY A 61 -5.36 4.09 -7.60
N LEU A 62 -5.78 5.34 -7.43
CA LEU A 62 -5.39 6.43 -8.32
C LEU A 62 -3.90 6.73 -8.24
N ILE A 63 -3.30 6.67 -7.04
CA ILE A 63 -1.86 6.81 -6.86
C ILE A 63 -1.12 5.67 -7.57
N ALA A 64 -1.56 4.42 -7.41
CA ALA A 64 -0.97 3.28 -8.10
C ALA A 64 -1.06 3.42 -9.63
N PHE A 65 -2.19 3.91 -10.13
CA PHE A 65 -2.36 4.22 -11.55
C PHE A 65 -1.39 5.31 -12.03
N ALA A 66 -1.29 6.41 -11.29
CA ALA A 66 -0.36 7.49 -11.62
C ALA A 66 1.09 7.01 -11.66
N VAL A 67 1.51 6.22 -10.67
CA VAL A 67 2.86 5.62 -10.64
C VAL A 67 3.07 4.68 -11.81
N SER A 68 2.09 3.85 -12.17
CA SER A 68 2.15 2.99 -13.35
C SER A 68 2.38 3.79 -14.63
N MET A 69 1.63 4.89 -14.80
CA MET A 69 1.79 5.79 -15.95
C MET A 69 3.14 6.50 -15.94
N MET A 70 3.60 6.96 -14.79
CA MET A 70 4.92 7.58 -14.66
C MET A 70 6.04 6.62 -15.08
N ILE A 71 5.97 5.35 -14.68
CA ILE A 71 6.96 4.34 -15.06
C ILE A 71 6.90 4.07 -16.56
N LEU A 72 5.69 3.93 -17.11
CA LEU A 72 5.49 3.60 -18.52
C LEU A 72 6.02 4.67 -19.47
N TYR A 73 5.86 5.94 -19.10
CA TYR A 73 6.23 7.09 -19.91
C TYR A 73 7.48 7.83 -19.41
N ALA A 74 8.19 7.26 -18.43
CA ALA A 74 9.41 7.87 -17.93
C ALA A 74 10.48 7.94 -19.03
N PRO A 75 11.14 9.10 -19.24
CA PRO A 75 12.25 9.19 -20.14
C PRO A 75 13.43 8.32 -19.64
N PRO A 76 14.29 7.81 -20.54
CA PRO A 76 15.38 6.90 -20.19
C PRO A 76 16.35 7.43 -19.13
N GLU A 77 16.46 8.74 -19.01
CA GLU A 77 17.34 9.42 -18.04
C GLU A 77 16.72 9.57 -16.65
N ALA A 78 15.42 9.29 -16.49
CA ALA A 78 14.69 9.48 -15.24
C ALA A 78 14.66 8.22 -14.35
N ALA A 79 15.49 7.21 -14.62
CA ALA A 79 15.58 6.01 -13.80
C ALA A 79 16.26 6.36 -12.46
N PRO A 80 15.54 6.55 -11.35
CA PRO A 80 16.15 6.83 -10.06
C PRO A 80 16.70 5.54 -9.48
N VAL A 81 17.96 5.26 -9.78
CA VAL A 81 18.73 4.20 -9.09
C VAL A 81 18.94 4.58 -7.61
N GLU A 82 18.74 5.84 -7.29
CA GLU A 82 19.03 6.42 -5.97
C GLU A 82 18.03 6.04 -4.88
N VAL A 83 16.75 5.79 -5.21
CA VAL A 83 15.74 5.40 -4.21
C VAL A 83 15.97 3.97 -3.70
N ALA A 84 16.50 3.07 -4.53
CA ALA A 84 16.81 1.71 -4.11
C ALA A 84 18.05 1.65 -3.21
N ALA A 85 19.04 2.51 -3.44
CA ALA A 85 20.23 2.61 -2.60
C ALA A 85 19.89 3.21 -1.21
N ALA A 86 19.05 4.24 -1.15
CA ALA A 86 18.61 4.84 0.10
C ALA A 86 17.73 3.90 0.95
N ALA A 87 16.96 3.01 0.31
CA ALA A 87 16.15 2.01 1.01
C ALA A 87 16.98 0.86 1.62
N VAL A 88 18.18 0.61 1.06
CA VAL A 88 19.10 -0.41 1.58
C VAL A 88 19.97 0.14 2.72
N GLU A 89 20.09 1.45 2.83
CA GLU A 89 20.87 2.13 3.87
C GLU A 89 20.04 2.50 5.11
N ALA A 90 18.91 1.80 5.31
CA ALA A 90 18.20 1.89 6.60
C ALA A 90 19.18 1.45 7.72
N PRO A 91 19.37 2.27 8.76
CA PRO A 91 20.32 1.94 9.83
C PRO A 91 19.93 0.60 10.43
N ALA A 92 20.93 -0.28 10.55
CA ALA A 92 20.77 -1.52 11.28
C ALA A 92 20.20 -1.17 12.67
N VAL A 93 19.02 -1.66 12.97
CA VAL A 93 18.45 -1.54 14.31
C VAL A 93 19.41 -2.30 15.22
N ASP A 94 20.18 -1.57 16.01
CA ASP A 94 20.93 -2.14 17.12
C ASP A 94 19.93 -2.81 18.07
N THR A 95 19.72 -4.10 17.85
CA THR A 95 19.07 -4.91 18.87
C THR A 95 20.05 -5.01 20.04
N PRO A 96 19.73 -4.49 21.23
CA PRO A 96 20.59 -4.71 22.38
C PRO A 96 20.69 -6.21 22.61
N VAL A 97 21.91 -6.72 22.51
CA VAL A 97 22.25 -8.07 22.94
C VAL A 97 21.80 -8.21 24.39
N ALA A 98 20.86 -9.12 24.63
CA ALA A 98 20.41 -9.45 25.96
C ALA A 98 21.63 -9.82 26.79
N GLU A 99 21.99 -8.97 27.74
CA GLU A 99 23.03 -9.18 28.71
C GLU A 99 22.68 -10.44 29.51
N GLU A 100 23.57 -11.40 29.42
CA GLU A 100 23.55 -12.69 30.08
C GLU A 100 23.34 -12.51 31.59
N ALA A 101 22.24 -13.02 32.13
CA ALA A 101 21.95 -13.02 33.55
C ALA A 101 23.00 -13.83 34.28
N PRO A 102 23.58 -13.33 35.39
CA PRO A 102 24.57 -14.09 36.14
C PRO A 102 23.96 -15.34 36.78
N ALA A 103 24.64 -16.45 36.60
CA ALA A 103 24.30 -17.72 37.20
C ALA A 103 24.17 -17.57 38.71
N VAL A 104 23.01 -17.93 39.26
CA VAL A 104 22.80 -18.08 40.68
C VAL A 104 23.47 -19.40 41.08
N ALA A 105 24.54 -19.32 41.84
CA ALA A 105 25.16 -20.47 42.51
C ALA A 105 24.46 -20.68 43.85
N GLU A 106 24.12 -21.96 44.11
CA GLU A 106 23.67 -22.63 45.35
C GLU A 106 22.28 -22.31 45.87
#